data_b9601b2edb06af8e630ecc1b0badb5a7
#
_entry.id   b9601b2edb06af8e630ecc1b0badb5a7
#
_cell.length_a   1.000
_cell.length_b   1.000
_cell.length_c   1.000
_cell.angle_alpha   90.00
_cell.angle_beta   90.00
_cell.angle_gamma   90.00
#
_symmetry.space_group_name_H-M   'P 1'
#
loop_
_entity.id
_entity.type
_entity.pdbx_description
1 polymer ?
#
loop_
_entity_poly.entity_id
_entity_poly.type
_entity_poly.pdbx_seq_one_letter_code
_entity_poly.pdbx_strand_id
1 'polypeptide(L)'
;RDLVRSRGLGDVYKRQGFDKAGDTNNYLQSLAISGVTLTPAFNGATTSYSAVVSNAISSVTVSADAVSGNSGVSGTGSYSLAVGNNTIKVKCKSQSGDTRTYTININRQAASANNAGGNNNQNNNNQNNTDVNITSGKYSIGTYITGIEPGTGAADFVKNIAVSASGTVKLLTSSGSENSGKIATGNKVAVYDASGNLKKTYDIVIYGDINGDGAVNALDMIKLNRHILGKGTLTGAYLEAADANRKGDGGNALDMIIMNRHIPVSY
;
A
#
# COMPACT_ATOMS: atom_id res chain seq x y z
N ARG A 1 -62.23 -22.57 45.62
CA ARG A 1 -60.86 -21.94 45.72
C ARG A 1 -60.25 -22.00 44.34
N ASP A 2 -60.32 -20.90 43.62
CA ASP A 2 -59.73 -20.77 42.29
C ASP A 2 -58.22 -20.54 42.42
N LEU A 3 -57.48 -21.49 41.90
CA LEU A 3 -56.08 -21.34 41.64
C LEU A 3 -55.87 -20.51 40.40
N VAL A 4 -55.64 -19.23 40.56
CA VAL A 4 -55.20 -18.33 39.48
C VAL A 4 -53.81 -18.82 39.02
N ARG A 5 -53.77 -19.58 37.94
CA ARG A 5 -52.48 -19.88 37.25
C ARG A 5 -51.87 -18.60 36.75
N SER A 6 -50.79 -18.22 37.37
CA SER A 6 -49.88 -17.24 36.84
C SER A 6 -49.47 -17.62 35.39
N ARG A 7 -50.10 -16.97 34.41
CA ARG A 7 -49.62 -17.00 33.04
C ARG A 7 -48.37 -16.13 33.02
N GLY A 8 -47.23 -16.82 32.91
CA GLY A 8 -45.92 -16.17 32.98
C GLY A 8 -45.75 -15.10 31.92
N LEU A 9 -45.04 -14.05 32.28
CA LEU A 9 -44.61 -12.94 31.40
C LEU A 9 -44.03 -13.37 30.03
N GLY A 10 -43.65 -14.64 29.88
CA GLY A 10 -43.17 -15.21 28.62
C GLY A 10 -44.21 -15.23 27.47
N ASP A 11 -45.53 -15.24 27.76
CA ASP A 11 -46.57 -15.28 26.72
C ASP A 11 -46.92 -13.87 26.18
N VAL A 12 -46.63 -12.82 26.95
CA VAL A 12 -46.86 -11.42 26.54
C VAL A 12 -45.76 -11.00 25.55
N TYR A 13 -44.53 -11.47 25.73
CA TYR A 13 -43.45 -11.19 24.79
C TYR A 13 -43.56 -11.93 23.45
N LYS A 14 -44.27 -13.07 23.40
CA LYS A 14 -44.54 -13.77 22.12
C LYS A 14 -45.61 -13.15 21.27
N ARG A 15 -46.42 -12.24 21.82
CA ARG A 15 -47.53 -11.57 21.08
C ARG A 15 -47.18 -10.16 20.62
N GLN A 16 -46.16 -9.53 21.17
CA GLN A 16 -45.57 -8.36 20.57
C GLN A 16 -44.55 -8.89 19.57
N GLY A 17 -44.93 -8.92 18.29
CA GLY A 17 -44.04 -9.24 17.19
C GLY A 17 -42.85 -8.29 17.21
N PHE A 18 -41.89 -8.59 18.07
CA PHE A 18 -40.54 -8.16 17.83
C PHE A 18 -40.10 -9.02 16.63
N ASP A 19 -40.37 -8.52 15.44
CA ASP A 19 -39.62 -8.89 14.27
C ASP A 19 -38.17 -8.85 14.70
N LYS A 20 -37.53 -10.01 14.72
CA LYS A 20 -36.09 -10.12 15.01
C LYS A 20 -35.41 -9.29 13.95
N ALA A 21 -35.16 -8.01 14.25
CA ALA A 21 -34.44 -7.15 13.33
C ALA A 21 -33.21 -7.93 12.90
N GLY A 22 -33.12 -8.26 11.63
CA GLY A 22 -32.02 -9.05 11.11
C GLY A 22 -30.69 -8.37 11.45
N ASP A 23 -29.64 -9.15 11.61
CA ASP A 23 -28.31 -8.59 11.87
C ASP A 23 -27.98 -7.50 10.82
N THR A 24 -27.67 -6.30 11.28
CA THR A 24 -27.35 -5.13 10.45
C THR A 24 -25.88 -5.03 10.08
N ASN A 25 -25.04 -5.93 10.61
CA ASN A 25 -23.60 -5.87 10.37
C ASN A 25 -23.27 -6.22 8.91
N ASN A 26 -22.78 -5.23 8.16
CA ASN A 26 -22.36 -5.35 6.77
C ASN A 26 -20.86 -5.09 6.58
N TYR A 27 -20.05 -5.24 7.63
CA TYR A 27 -18.61 -5.06 7.56
C TYR A 27 -17.90 -6.35 7.15
N LEU A 28 -16.83 -6.19 6.36
CA LEU A 28 -15.88 -7.27 6.13
C LEU A 28 -14.91 -7.39 7.33
N GLN A 29 -14.60 -8.61 7.71
CA GLN A 29 -13.54 -8.98 8.64
C GLN A 29 -12.20 -9.04 7.93
N SER A 30 -12.21 -9.53 6.68
CA SER A 30 -11.03 -9.63 5.83
C SER A 30 -11.33 -9.22 4.40
N LEU A 31 -10.34 -8.66 3.71
CA LEU A 31 -10.33 -8.44 2.27
C LEU A 31 -8.87 -8.53 1.80
N ALA A 32 -8.59 -9.46 0.92
CA ALA A 32 -7.25 -9.69 0.40
C ALA A 32 -7.27 -10.01 -1.08
N ILE A 33 -6.15 -9.72 -1.73
CA ILE A 33 -5.86 -10.13 -3.11
C ILE A 33 -4.60 -10.99 -3.08
N SER A 34 -4.66 -12.17 -3.67
CA SER A 34 -3.54 -13.10 -3.67
C SER A 34 -2.29 -12.48 -4.30
N GLY A 35 -1.20 -12.39 -3.49
CA GLY A 35 0.08 -11.84 -3.92
C GLY A 35 0.11 -10.33 -4.17
N VAL A 36 -0.92 -9.58 -3.73
CA VAL A 36 -1.01 -8.13 -3.98
C VAL A 36 -1.35 -7.40 -2.68
N THR A 37 -0.58 -6.38 -2.37
CA THR A 37 -0.81 -5.52 -1.19
C THR A 37 -1.83 -4.43 -1.53
N LEU A 38 -2.85 -4.28 -0.68
CA LEU A 38 -3.83 -3.20 -0.76
C LEU A 38 -3.29 -1.92 -0.10
N THR A 39 -3.60 -0.79 -0.71
CA THR A 39 -3.31 0.53 -0.16
C THR A 39 -4.61 1.34 -0.05
N PRO A 40 -5.00 1.83 1.15
CA PRO A 40 -4.36 1.53 2.45
C PRO A 40 -4.49 0.05 2.84
N ALA A 41 -3.78 -0.38 3.90
CA ALA A 41 -3.97 -1.71 4.48
C ALA A 41 -5.45 -1.92 4.85
N PHE A 42 -5.92 -3.18 4.79
CA PHE A 42 -7.32 -3.46 4.99
C PHE A 42 -7.80 -3.01 6.38
N ASN A 43 -8.91 -2.29 6.37
CA ASN A 43 -9.70 -1.92 7.54
C ASN A 43 -11.18 -2.00 7.16
N GLY A 44 -12.00 -2.71 7.95
CA GLY A 44 -13.41 -2.93 7.64
C GLY A 44 -14.25 -1.65 7.46
N ALA A 45 -13.83 -0.52 8.04
CA ALA A 45 -14.49 0.78 7.86
C ALA A 45 -14.09 1.49 6.54
N THR A 46 -12.94 1.15 5.96
CA THR A 46 -12.46 1.72 4.70
C THR A 46 -13.11 1.01 3.52
N THR A 47 -13.67 1.75 2.59
CA THR A 47 -14.40 1.21 1.44
C THR A 47 -13.72 1.41 0.08
N SER A 48 -12.55 2.04 0.06
CA SER A 48 -11.79 2.29 -1.18
C SER A 48 -10.33 1.90 -0.99
N TYR A 49 -9.84 1.07 -1.90
CA TYR A 49 -8.48 0.54 -1.92
C TYR A 49 -7.86 0.68 -3.30
N SER A 50 -6.55 0.74 -3.34
CA SER A 50 -5.77 0.70 -4.57
C SER A 50 -4.67 -0.35 -4.49
N ALA A 51 -4.24 -0.83 -5.65
CA ALA A 51 -3.06 -1.69 -5.78
C ALA A 51 -2.41 -1.47 -7.14
N VAL A 52 -1.11 -1.76 -7.23
CA VAL A 52 -0.37 -1.76 -8.48
C VAL A 52 0.23 -3.15 -8.66
N VAL A 53 0.07 -3.71 -9.85
CA VAL A 53 0.63 -5.01 -10.21
C VAL A 53 1.47 -4.90 -11.48
N SER A 54 2.49 -5.75 -11.58
CA SER A 54 3.33 -5.81 -12.79
C SER A 54 2.55 -6.33 -13.99
N ASN A 55 3.06 -6.10 -15.19
CA ASN A 55 2.47 -6.64 -16.43
C ASN A 55 2.35 -8.16 -16.43
N ALA A 56 3.26 -8.87 -15.76
CA ALA A 56 3.24 -10.32 -15.67
C ALA A 56 1.98 -10.88 -14.96
N ILE A 57 1.33 -10.07 -14.12
CA ILE A 57 0.13 -10.47 -13.38
C ILE A 57 -1.10 -10.14 -14.24
N SER A 58 -1.57 -11.12 -15.00
CA SER A 58 -2.74 -10.97 -15.87
C SER A 58 -4.07 -11.31 -15.16
N SER A 59 -4.03 -11.89 -13.98
CA SER A 59 -5.21 -12.21 -13.17
C SER A 59 -4.88 -12.16 -11.69
N VAL A 60 -5.89 -11.91 -10.87
CA VAL A 60 -5.80 -11.92 -9.41
C VAL A 60 -6.98 -12.65 -8.81
N THR A 61 -6.80 -13.20 -7.61
CA THR A 61 -7.89 -13.81 -6.84
C THR A 61 -8.19 -12.93 -5.63
N VAL A 62 -9.45 -12.53 -5.50
CA VAL A 62 -9.95 -11.73 -4.39
C VAL A 62 -10.64 -12.64 -3.38
N SER A 63 -10.29 -12.53 -2.12
CA SER A 63 -10.92 -13.20 -0.99
C SER A 63 -11.44 -12.18 0.01
N ALA A 64 -12.57 -12.48 0.66
CA ALA A 64 -13.11 -11.64 1.70
C ALA A 64 -14.05 -12.45 2.60
N ASP A 65 -14.06 -12.13 3.89
CA ASP A 65 -14.94 -12.70 4.89
C ASP A 65 -15.73 -11.61 5.59
N ALA A 66 -16.98 -11.88 5.93
CA ALA A 66 -17.79 -10.96 6.71
C ALA A 66 -17.51 -11.07 8.22
N VAL A 67 -17.69 -9.98 8.97
CA VAL A 67 -17.64 -10.00 10.45
C VAL A 67 -18.78 -10.84 11.00
N SER A 68 -19.97 -10.75 10.43
CA SER A 68 -21.12 -11.56 10.85
C SER A 68 -21.29 -12.77 9.96
N GLY A 69 -21.46 -13.93 10.56
CA GLY A 69 -21.84 -15.18 9.86
C GLY A 69 -23.21 -15.14 9.20
N ASN A 70 -24.05 -14.14 9.52
CA ASN A 70 -25.36 -13.92 8.90
C ASN A 70 -25.30 -13.00 7.68
N SER A 71 -24.11 -12.46 7.36
CA SER A 71 -23.91 -11.56 6.22
C SER A 71 -23.36 -12.31 5.02
N GLY A 72 -23.89 -11.99 3.83
CA GLY A 72 -23.43 -12.56 2.57
C GLY A 72 -22.36 -11.69 1.91
N VAL A 73 -21.27 -12.34 1.46
CA VAL A 73 -20.21 -11.68 0.69
C VAL A 73 -20.33 -12.07 -0.79
N SER A 74 -20.17 -11.09 -1.68
CA SER A 74 -20.15 -11.29 -3.13
C SER A 74 -19.09 -10.43 -3.80
N GLY A 75 -18.64 -10.81 -5.00
CA GLY A 75 -17.54 -10.13 -5.69
C GLY A 75 -16.16 -10.65 -5.30
N THR A 76 -16.08 -11.84 -4.71
CA THR A 76 -14.86 -12.61 -4.52
C THR A 76 -14.60 -13.52 -5.72
N GLY A 77 -13.39 -14.08 -5.82
CA GLY A 77 -13.00 -14.99 -6.90
C GLY A 77 -11.92 -14.41 -7.81
N SER A 78 -11.74 -15.02 -8.96
CA SER A 78 -10.66 -14.67 -9.91
C SER A 78 -11.13 -13.61 -10.90
N TYR A 79 -10.27 -12.62 -11.14
CA TYR A 79 -10.49 -11.51 -12.07
C TYR A 79 -9.33 -11.42 -13.04
N SER A 80 -9.62 -11.38 -14.33
CA SER A 80 -8.63 -11.02 -15.35
C SER A 80 -8.40 -9.51 -15.31
N LEU A 81 -7.14 -9.10 -15.44
CA LEU A 81 -6.74 -7.70 -15.43
C LEU A 81 -6.34 -7.25 -16.84
N ALA A 82 -7.00 -6.23 -17.36
CA ALA A 82 -6.51 -5.48 -18.50
C ALA A 82 -5.28 -4.62 -18.08
N VAL A 83 -4.42 -4.28 -19.04
CA VAL A 83 -3.36 -3.28 -18.80
C VAL A 83 -4.02 -1.93 -18.46
N GLY A 84 -3.49 -1.22 -17.47
CA GLY A 84 -4.06 0.00 -16.94
C GLY A 84 -5.00 -0.26 -15.75
N ASN A 85 -5.99 0.60 -15.57
CA ASN A 85 -6.86 0.60 -14.40
C ASN A 85 -7.98 -0.45 -14.50
N ASN A 86 -8.13 -1.26 -13.46
CA ASN A 86 -9.19 -2.24 -13.29
C ASN A 86 -9.90 -1.95 -11.97
N THR A 87 -11.23 -2.04 -11.96
CA THR A 87 -12.02 -1.79 -10.74
C THR A 87 -12.79 -3.06 -10.37
N ILE A 88 -12.56 -3.54 -9.15
CA ILE A 88 -13.25 -4.68 -8.56
C ILE A 88 -14.11 -4.19 -7.41
N LYS A 89 -15.34 -4.71 -7.30
CA LYS A 89 -16.27 -4.36 -6.23
C LYS A 89 -16.65 -5.60 -5.44
N VAL A 90 -16.33 -5.60 -4.15
CA VAL A 90 -16.76 -6.62 -3.18
C VAL A 90 -17.90 -6.04 -2.36
N LYS A 91 -18.98 -6.79 -2.22
CA LYS A 91 -20.17 -6.36 -1.47
C LYS A 91 -20.38 -7.28 -0.27
N CYS A 92 -20.64 -6.68 0.88
CA CYS A 92 -21.09 -7.38 2.08
C CYS A 92 -22.54 -6.95 2.39
N LYS A 93 -23.45 -7.90 2.34
CA LYS A 93 -24.88 -7.66 2.59
C LYS A 93 -25.27 -8.26 3.95
N SER A 94 -25.77 -7.43 4.85
CA SER A 94 -26.28 -7.87 6.15
C SER A 94 -27.58 -8.69 6.02
N GLN A 95 -27.94 -9.37 7.07
CA GLN A 95 -29.23 -10.09 7.15
C GLN A 95 -30.43 -9.14 7.04
N SER A 96 -30.31 -7.91 7.52
CA SER A 96 -31.32 -6.86 7.38
C SER A 96 -31.50 -6.36 5.94
N GLY A 97 -30.54 -6.66 5.04
CA GLY A 97 -30.57 -6.26 3.64
C GLY A 97 -29.65 -5.10 3.28
N ASP A 98 -29.04 -4.42 4.26
CA ASP A 98 -28.12 -3.32 4.03
C ASP A 98 -26.83 -3.80 3.39
N THR A 99 -26.36 -3.08 2.37
CA THR A 99 -25.18 -3.48 1.61
C THR A 99 -24.05 -2.44 1.73
N ARG A 100 -22.85 -2.90 2.12
CA ARG A 100 -21.62 -2.13 2.04
C ARG A 100 -20.80 -2.60 0.85
N THR A 101 -20.31 -1.66 0.06
CA THR A 101 -19.49 -1.94 -1.12
C THR A 101 -18.05 -1.49 -0.88
N TYR A 102 -17.11 -2.39 -1.07
CA TYR A 102 -15.67 -2.14 -1.05
C TYR A 102 -15.18 -2.10 -2.50
N THR A 103 -14.54 -1.01 -2.87
CA THR A 103 -14.02 -0.80 -4.22
C THR A 103 -12.50 -0.94 -4.22
N ILE A 104 -11.97 -1.75 -5.12
CA ILE A 104 -10.53 -1.96 -5.27
C ILE A 104 -10.15 -1.52 -6.69
N ASN A 105 -9.26 -0.54 -6.79
CA ASN A 105 -8.72 -0.07 -8.06
C ASN A 105 -7.32 -0.65 -8.25
N ILE A 106 -7.17 -1.56 -9.22
CA ILE A 106 -5.90 -2.22 -9.51
C ILE A 106 -5.34 -1.65 -10.81
N ASN A 107 -4.16 -1.06 -10.74
CA ASN A 107 -3.43 -0.65 -11.95
C ASN A 107 -2.45 -1.77 -12.35
N ARG A 108 -2.72 -2.43 -13.48
CA ARG A 108 -1.79 -3.37 -14.10
C ARG A 108 -0.86 -2.60 -15.03
N GLN A 109 0.42 -2.62 -14.72
CA GLN A 109 1.43 -1.93 -15.50
C GLN A 109 1.49 -2.48 -16.94
N ALA A 110 1.82 -1.63 -17.90
CA ALA A 110 2.11 -2.06 -19.26
C ALA A 110 3.36 -2.97 -19.29
N ALA A 111 3.46 -3.82 -20.31
CA ALA A 111 4.67 -4.60 -20.53
C ALA A 111 5.86 -3.65 -20.69
N SER A 112 6.91 -3.83 -19.88
CA SER A 112 8.21 -3.24 -20.21
C SER A 112 8.68 -3.91 -21.49
N ALA A 113 8.93 -3.17 -22.55
CA ALA A 113 9.59 -3.69 -23.74
C ALA A 113 11.01 -4.12 -23.36
N ASN A 114 11.17 -5.37 -22.92
CA ASN A 114 12.49 -5.96 -22.75
C ASN A 114 13.05 -6.20 -24.14
N ASN A 115 14.06 -5.44 -24.50
CA ASN A 115 14.92 -5.71 -25.63
C ASN A 115 15.82 -6.91 -25.28
N ALA A 116 15.29 -8.14 -25.47
CA ALA A 116 16.10 -9.33 -25.59
C ALA A 116 16.60 -9.37 -27.03
N GLY A 117 17.90 -9.29 -27.22
CA GLY A 117 18.56 -9.18 -28.52
C GLY A 117 18.15 -10.25 -29.54
N GLY A 118 17.98 -9.82 -30.78
CA GLY A 118 17.73 -10.66 -31.94
C GLY A 118 17.37 -9.81 -33.15
N ASN A 119 18.38 -9.58 -34.00
CA ASN A 119 18.36 -8.91 -35.29
C ASN A 119 17.13 -9.29 -36.17
N ASN A 120 16.36 -8.36 -36.67
CA ASN A 120 16.12 -8.07 -38.05
C ASN A 120 14.95 -7.11 -38.34
N ASN A 121 15.32 -6.02 -38.94
CA ASN A 121 14.77 -5.31 -40.14
C ASN A 121 13.26 -5.08 -40.28
N GLN A 122 12.94 -3.77 -40.35
CA GLN A 122 11.92 -3.08 -41.14
C GLN A 122 10.43 -3.19 -40.76
N ASN A 123 9.83 -2.19 -40.23
CA ASN A 123 9.15 -1.08 -40.94
C ASN A 123 8.46 -0.10 -39.97
N ASN A 124 8.75 1.16 -40.19
CA ASN A 124 8.01 2.37 -39.90
C ASN A 124 6.62 2.20 -39.25
N ASN A 125 6.51 2.58 -37.96
CA ASN A 125 5.52 3.59 -37.60
C ASN A 125 5.98 4.33 -36.32
N ASN A 126 6.17 5.60 -36.51
CA ASN A 126 6.58 6.60 -35.54
C ASN A 126 5.59 6.65 -34.36
N GLN A 127 5.88 5.95 -33.29
CA GLN A 127 5.37 6.28 -31.94
C GLN A 127 6.58 6.43 -31.05
N ASN A 128 6.97 7.69 -30.83
CA ASN A 128 7.89 8.11 -29.78
C ASN A 128 7.39 7.58 -28.44
N ASN A 129 7.83 6.37 -28.06
CA ASN A 129 7.67 5.90 -26.68
C ASN A 129 8.69 6.67 -25.83
N THR A 130 8.30 7.82 -25.34
CA THR A 130 9.08 8.70 -24.46
C THR A 130 8.93 8.33 -22.99
N ASP A 131 8.57 7.09 -22.68
CA ASP A 131 8.51 6.62 -21.30
C ASP A 131 9.91 6.47 -20.74
N VAL A 132 10.33 7.50 -20.01
CA VAL A 132 11.59 7.48 -19.30
C VAL A 132 11.39 6.71 -18.01
N ASN A 133 12.17 5.64 -17.86
CA ASN A 133 12.19 4.80 -16.66
C ASN A 133 13.55 4.84 -16.00
N ILE A 134 13.57 4.59 -14.71
CA ILE A 134 14.81 4.37 -13.96
C ILE A 134 14.94 2.91 -13.55
N THR A 135 16.18 2.44 -13.49
CA THR A 135 16.54 1.11 -13.00
C THR A 135 17.75 1.22 -12.08
N SER A 136 17.94 0.22 -11.24
CA SER A 136 19.12 0.12 -10.38
C SER A 136 19.51 -1.34 -10.18
N GLY A 137 20.80 -1.63 -10.21
CA GLY A 137 21.34 -2.93 -9.80
C GLY A 137 21.53 -3.05 -8.27
N LYS A 138 21.39 -1.93 -7.54
CA LYS A 138 21.64 -1.87 -6.10
C LYS A 138 20.36 -1.63 -5.28
N TYR A 139 19.42 -0.83 -5.80
CA TYR A 139 18.23 -0.41 -5.11
C TYR A 139 16.97 -1.05 -5.72
N SER A 140 15.98 -1.30 -4.92
CA SER A 140 14.67 -1.74 -5.41
C SER A 140 13.84 -0.52 -5.82
N ILE A 141 13.32 -0.54 -7.06
CA ILE A 141 12.50 0.55 -7.62
C ILE A 141 11.08 0.04 -7.83
N GLY A 142 10.18 0.52 -6.99
CA GLY A 142 8.75 0.16 -6.99
C GLY A 142 7.88 1.40 -6.77
N THR A 143 6.95 1.33 -5.83
CA THR A 143 6.20 2.49 -5.34
C THR A 143 7.15 3.49 -4.68
N TYR A 144 8.10 2.98 -3.94
CA TYR A 144 9.23 3.70 -3.35
C TYR A 144 10.55 3.19 -3.90
N ILE A 145 11.61 3.97 -3.72
CA ILE A 145 12.98 3.47 -3.90
C ILE A 145 13.48 3.04 -2.52
N THR A 146 13.82 1.76 -2.39
CA THR A 146 14.22 1.13 -1.12
C THR A 146 15.55 0.39 -1.25
N GLY A 147 16.05 -0.17 -0.15
CA GLY A 147 17.34 -0.87 -0.12
C GLY A 147 18.54 0.07 -0.02
N ILE A 148 18.31 1.28 0.46
CA ILE A 148 19.32 2.31 0.66
C ILE A 148 19.80 2.22 2.10
N GLU A 149 21.13 2.13 2.29
CA GLU A 149 21.72 2.12 3.62
C GLU A 149 21.69 3.53 4.25
N PRO A 150 21.41 3.65 5.55
CA PRO A 150 21.51 4.91 6.27
C PRO A 150 22.88 5.56 6.08
N GLY A 151 22.90 6.88 5.89
CA GLY A 151 24.13 7.64 5.68
C GLY A 151 24.64 7.66 4.23
N THR A 152 23.95 7.01 3.28
CA THR A 152 24.29 7.06 1.85
C THR A 152 24.28 8.51 1.36
N GLY A 153 25.37 8.93 0.68
CA GLY A 153 25.46 10.25 0.06
C GLY A 153 24.72 10.35 -1.28
N ALA A 154 24.26 11.54 -1.63
CA ALA A 154 23.53 11.82 -2.87
C ALA A 154 24.33 11.38 -4.11
N ALA A 155 25.62 11.67 -4.18
CA ALA A 155 26.47 11.32 -5.32
C ALA A 155 26.58 9.79 -5.50
N ASP A 156 26.73 9.04 -4.41
CA ASP A 156 26.79 7.58 -4.46
C ASP A 156 25.46 6.95 -4.81
N PHE A 157 24.36 7.54 -4.34
CA PHE A 157 23.04 7.10 -4.70
C PHE A 157 22.77 7.26 -6.21
N VAL A 158 22.98 8.45 -6.76
CA VAL A 158 22.71 8.76 -8.18
C VAL A 158 23.55 7.90 -9.12
N LYS A 159 24.81 7.56 -8.78
CA LYS A 159 25.66 6.65 -9.57
C LYS A 159 25.03 5.27 -9.78
N ASN A 160 24.14 4.84 -8.89
CA ASN A 160 23.47 3.54 -8.94
C ASN A 160 22.07 3.60 -9.55
N ILE A 161 21.67 4.76 -10.12
CA ILE A 161 20.41 4.94 -10.84
C ILE A 161 20.73 5.08 -12.33
N ALA A 162 20.25 4.14 -13.12
CA ALA A 162 20.30 4.23 -14.58
C ALA A 162 18.95 4.78 -15.10
N VAL A 163 19.02 5.65 -16.10
CA VAL A 163 17.85 6.28 -16.73
C VAL A 163 17.80 5.85 -18.19
N SER A 164 16.61 5.48 -18.67
CA SER A 164 16.39 5.10 -20.06
C SER A 164 16.15 6.33 -20.96
N ALA A 165 16.26 6.13 -22.29
CA ALA A 165 15.77 7.05 -23.33
C ALA A 165 16.27 8.51 -23.22
N SER A 166 17.56 8.73 -22.95
CA SER A 166 18.16 10.09 -22.82
C SER A 166 17.50 10.96 -21.74
N GLY A 167 16.78 10.33 -20.82
CA GLY A 167 16.20 11.02 -19.67
C GLY A 167 17.25 11.46 -18.65
N THR A 168 16.84 12.27 -17.73
CA THR A 168 17.65 12.73 -16.60
C THR A 168 16.92 12.55 -15.28
N VAL A 169 17.65 12.45 -14.19
CA VAL A 169 17.10 12.43 -12.84
C VAL A 169 17.61 13.60 -12.03
N LYS A 170 16.75 14.13 -11.18
CA LYS A 170 17.13 15.05 -10.11
C LYS A 170 16.78 14.44 -8.77
N LEU A 171 17.71 14.52 -7.85
CA LEU A 171 17.50 14.14 -6.47
C LEU A 171 17.06 15.38 -5.69
N LEU A 172 15.91 15.28 -5.04
CA LEU A 172 15.30 16.39 -4.32
C LEU A 172 15.15 16.02 -2.83
N THR A 173 15.21 17.02 -1.98
CA THR A 173 14.80 16.90 -0.58
C THR A 173 13.29 16.69 -0.48
N SER A 174 12.79 16.36 0.70
CA SER A 174 11.34 16.27 0.97
C SER A 174 10.60 17.59 0.69
N SER A 175 11.30 18.73 0.81
CA SER A 175 10.77 20.06 0.49
C SER A 175 10.84 20.44 -1.01
N GLY A 176 11.46 19.60 -1.85
CA GLY A 176 11.55 19.81 -3.30
C GLY A 176 12.79 20.56 -3.78
N SER A 177 13.73 20.93 -2.91
CA SER A 177 15.03 21.50 -3.28
C SER A 177 16.00 20.42 -3.74
N GLU A 178 16.97 20.75 -4.58
CA GLU A 178 18.01 19.79 -4.96
C GLU A 178 18.78 19.29 -3.72
N ASN A 179 19.02 17.97 -3.67
CA ASN A 179 19.74 17.32 -2.57
C ASN A 179 21.12 16.90 -3.04
N SER A 180 22.15 17.52 -2.48
CA SER A 180 23.58 17.15 -2.66
C SER A 180 24.19 16.51 -1.42
N GLY A 181 23.42 16.36 -0.35
CA GLY A 181 23.84 15.83 0.95
C GLY A 181 23.62 14.32 1.11
N LYS A 182 23.17 13.93 2.28
CA LYS A 182 22.77 12.55 2.57
C LYS A 182 21.36 12.26 2.04
N ILE A 183 21.15 11.01 1.66
CA ILE A 183 19.83 10.49 1.34
C ILE A 183 19.05 10.27 2.64
N ALA A 184 17.76 10.61 2.60
CA ALA A 184 16.85 10.44 3.73
C ALA A 184 15.49 9.97 3.24
N THR A 185 14.72 9.37 4.12
CA THR A 185 13.31 9.05 3.87
C THR A 185 12.53 10.32 3.55
N GLY A 186 11.66 10.24 2.53
CA GLY A 186 10.91 11.38 2.02
C GLY A 186 11.65 12.22 0.97
N ASN A 187 12.95 11.98 0.74
CA ASN A 187 13.62 12.53 -0.43
C ASN A 187 12.98 11.97 -1.70
N LYS A 188 13.15 12.65 -2.82
CA LYS A 188 12.47 12.33 -4.08
C LYS A 188 13.45 12.21 -5.23
N VAL A 189 13.22 11.23 -6.10
CA VAL A 189 13.87 11.14 -7.41
C VAL A 189 12.88 11.60 -8.46
N ALA A 190 13.10 12.77 -9.03
CA ALA A 190 12.32 13.31 -10.12
C ALA A 190 12.95 12.91 -11.46
N VAL A 191 12.18 12.27 -12.32
CA VAL A 191 12.61 11.73 -13.61
C VAL A 191 12.07 12.60 -14.73
N TYR A 192 12.96 13.08 -15.58
CA TYR A 192 12.65 13.97 -16.70
C TYR A 192 12.97 13.30 -18.03
N ASP A 193 12.21 13.64 -19.08
CA ASP A 193 12.52 13.26 -20.45
C ASP A 193 13.66 14.13 -21.04
N ALA A 194 14.06 13.79 -22.28
CA ALA A 194 15.10 14.54 -23.00
C ALA A 194 14.75 16.02 -23.26
N SER A 195 13.46 16.37 -23.22
CA SER A 195 12.96 17.73 -23.36
C SER A 195 12.86 18.48 -22.03
N GLY A 196 13.23 17.84 -20.92
CA GLY A 196 13.17 18.44 -19.58
C GLY A 196 11.79 18.42 -18.94
N ASN A 197 10.82 17.67 -19.46
CA ASN A 197 9.50 17.54 -18.85
C ASN A 197 9.54 16.46 -17.75
N LEU A 198 8.97 16.78 -16.59
CA LEU A 198 8.82 15.82 -15.50
C LEU A 198 7.86 14.69 -15.89
N LYS A 199 8.33 13.46 -15.83
CA LYS A 199 7.56 12.25 -16.15
C LYS A 199 7.09 11.52 -14.91
N LYS A 200 7.95 11.39 -13.92
CA LYS A 200 7.64 10.64 -12.71
C LYS A 200 8.45 11.14 -11.52
N THR A 201 7.90 10.95 -10.34
CA THR A 201 8.61 11.19 -9.08
C THR A 201 8.46 9.95 -8.21
N TYR A 202 9.57 9.52 -7.63
CA TYR A 202 9.61 8.42 -6.66
C TYR A 202 10.00 8.98 -5.31
N ASP A 203 9.30 8.58 -4.26
CA ASP A 203 9.74 8.84 -2.89
C ASP A 203 10.77 7.79 -2.47
N ILE A 204 11.76 8.22 -1.69
CA ILE A 204 12.80 7.38 -1.12
C ILE A 204 12.37 6.92 0.27
N VAL A 205 12.65 5.64 0.57
CA VAL A 205 12.44 5.05 1.89
C VAL A 205 13.72 4.35 2.34
N ILE A 206 14.19 4.75 3.50
CA ILE A 206 15.22 4.05 4.28
C ILE A 206 14.52 3.44 5.49
N TYR A 207 14.44 2.12 5.55
CA TYR A 207 13.76 1.45 6.65
C TYR A 207 14.43 1.78 7.98
N GLY A 208 13.63 2.28 8.92
CA GLY A 208 14.07 2.76 10.21
C GLY A 208 14.34 4.27 10.30
N ASP A 209 14.58 4.96 9.18
CA ASP A 209 14.69 6.43 9.13
C ASP A 209 13.29 7.07 9.08
N ILE A 210 12.64 7.14 10.22
CA ILE A 210 11.25 7.57 10.36
C ILE A 210 11.14 9.08 10.46
N ASN A 211 12.21 9.74 10.92
CA ASN A 211 12.26 11.19 11.04
C ASN A 211 12.71 11.89 9.73
N GLY A 212 13.34 11.15 8.81
CA GLY A 212 13.79 11.64 7.51
C GLY A 212 15.08 12.45 7.58
N ASP A 213 15.99 12.12 8.52
CA ASP A 213 17.30 12.77 8.64
C ASP A 213 18.46 11.96 8.00
N GLY A 214 18.14 10.78 7.44
CA GLY A 214 19.07 9.88 6.78
C GLY A 214 19.89 9.03 7.72
N ALA A 215 19.56 8.99 9.00
CA ALA A 215 20.16 8.12 9.99
C ALA A 215 19.07 7.24 10.63
N VAL A 216 19.46 6.13 11.26
CA VAL A 216 18.55 5.30 12.06
C VAL A 216 19.04 5.31 13.49
N ASN A 217 18.31 5.96 14.39
CA ASN A 217 18.72 6.21 15.76
C ASN A 217 17.55 6.31 16.73
N ALA A 218 17.81 6.72 17.97
CA ALA A 218 16.78 6.84 19.01
C ALA A 218 15.67 7.86 18.69
N LEU A 219 15.92 8.87 17.85
CA LEU A 219 14.92 9.86 17.45
C LEU A 219 13.82 9.22 16.60
N ASP A 220 14.18 8.25 15.75
CA ASP A 220 13.24 7.48 14.95
C ASP A 220 12.35 6.61 15.83
N MET A 221 12.93 5.98 16.85
CA MET A 221 12.16 5.20 17.83
C MET A 221 11.17 6.06 18.61
N ILE A 222 11.54 7.30 18.96
CA ILE A 222 10.63 8.25 19.62
C ILE A 222 9.47 8.56 18.68
N LYS A 223 9.73 8.74 17.38
CA LYS A 223 8.71 9.05 16.38
C LYS A 223 7.77 7.86 16.15
N LEU A 224 8.32 6.64 16.07
CA LEU A 224 7.55 5.41 15.99
C LEU A 224 6.68 5.20 17.24
N ASN A 225 7.23 5.39 18.44
CA ASN A 225 6.48 5.26 19.68
C ASN A 225 5.29 6.24 19.73
N ARG A 226 5.49 7.49 19.30
CA ARG A 226 4.40 8.47 19.22
C ARG A 226 3.31 8.03 18.25
N HIS A 227 3.67 7.41 17.15
CA HIS A 227 2.71 6.86 16.17
C HIS A 227 1.91 5.71 16.78
N ILE A 228 2.56 4.74 17.41
CA ILE A 228 1.92 3.60 18.08
C ILE A 228 0.95 4.06 19.18
N LEU A 229 1.30 5.11 19.93
CA LEU A 229 0.45 5.67 20.98
C LEU A 229 -0.64 6.62 20.46
N GLY A 230 -0.79 6.78 19.13
CA GLY A 230 -1.76 7.71 18.55
C GLY A 230 -1.46 9.19 18.80
N LYS A 231 -0.24 9.52 19.26
CA LYS A 231 0.21 10.90 19.56
C LYS A 231 0.92 11.58 18.38
N GLY A 232 0.94 10.94 17.23
CA GLY A 232 1.49 11.44 15.98
C GLY A 232 1.15 10.45 14.88
N THR A 233 0.85 10.96 13.67
CA THR A 233 0.50 10.10 12.53
C THR A 233 1.65 10.07 11.55
N LEU A 234 2.10 8.87 11.19
CA LEU A 234 3.01 8.64 10.06
C LEU A 234 2.19 8.37 8.81
N THR A 235 2.63 8.85 7.67
CA THR A 235 1.98 8.63 6.37
C THR A 235 3.03 8.50 5.25
N GLY A 236 2.64 7.90 4.11
CA GLY A 236 3.48 7.80 2.92
C GLY A 236 4.83 7.13 3.22
N ALA A 237 5.92 7.71 2.71
CA ALA A 237 7.27 7.17 2.86
C ALA A 237 7.70 6.98 4.32
N TYR A 238 7.23 7.83 5.24
CA TYR A 238 7.58 7.72 6.66
C TYR A 238 6.86 6.56 7.37
N LEU A 239 5.63 6.24 6.96
CA LEU A 239 4.92 5.07 7.46
C LEU A 239 5.56 3.79 6.92
N GLU A 240 5.94 3.79 5.64
CA GLU A 240 6.69 2.69 5.02
C GLU A 240 8.06 2.50 5.70
N ALA A 241 8.78 3.59 6.01
CA ALA A 241 10.05 3.53 6.74
C ALA A 241 9.91 2.94 8.15
N ALA A 242 8.74 3.09 8.76
CA ALA A 242 8.43 2.56 10.08
C ALA A 242 8.15 1.05 10.10
N ASP A 243 7.85 0.45 8.94
CA ASP A 243 7.69 -1.01 8.77
C ASP A 243 9.05 -1.70 8.66
N ALA A 244 9.79 -1.73 9.77
CA ALA A 244 11.14 -2.29 9.82
C ALA A 244 11.19 -3.80 9.56
N ASN A 245 10.08 -4.51 9.81
CA ASN A 245 9.92 -5.94 9.53
C ASN A 245 9.51 -6.23 8.07
N ARG A 246 9.14 -5.21 7.30
CA ARG A 246 8.72 -5.28 5.89
C ARG A 246 7.53 -6.23 5.65
N LYS A 247 6.57 -6.24 6.58
CA LYS A 247 5.35 -7.06 6.49
C LYS A 247 4.17 -6.31 5.90
N GLY A 248 4.29 -4.99 5.68
CA GLY A 248 3.21 -4.15 5.18
C GLY A 248 2.14 -3.87 6.23
N ASP A 249 2.47 -4.04 7.51
CA ASP A 249 1.56 -3.84 8.64
C ASP A 249 1.75 -2.45 9.30
N GLY A 250 2.58 -1.59 8.69
CA GLY A 250 2.91 -0.25 9.17
C GLY A 250 3.82 -0.29 10.41
N GLY A 251 4.09 0.87 10.97
CA GLY A 251 4.93 0.96 12.17
C GLY A 251 4.19 0.53 13.43
N ASN A 252 4.56 -0.60 14.00
CA ASN A 252 3.96 -1.19 15.20
C ASN A 252 5.01 -1.58 16.25
N ALA A 253 4.59 -2.21 17.34
CA ALA A 253 5.48 -2.60 18.43
C ALA A 253 6.55 -3.62 18.02
N LEU A 254 6.27 -4.49 17.03
CA LEU A 254 7.25 -5.46 16.54
C LEU A 254 8.35 -4.76 15.76
N ASP A 255 8.03 -3.74 14.97
CA ASP A 255 8.99 -2.92 14.26
C ASP A 255 9.91 -2.18 15.23
N MET A 256 9.36 -1.66 16.33
CA MET A 256 10.14 -1.04 17.38
C MET A 256 11.15 -2.00 17.99
N ILE A 257 10.78 -3.27 18.22
CA ILE A 257 11.69 -4.30 18.75
C ILE A 257 12.81 -4.58 17.76
N ILE A 258 12.50 -4.64 16.46
CA ILE A 258 13.49 -4.88 15.39
C ILE A 258 14.45 -3.70 15.29
N MET A 259 13.94 -2.47 15.26
CA MET A 259 14.78 -1.28 15.22
C MET A 259 15.71 -1.19 16.42
N ASN A 260 15.23 -1.49 17.63
CA ASN A 260 16.04 -1.45 18.85
C ASN A 260 17.23 -2.41 18.82
N ARG A 261 17.16 -3.50 18.06
CA ARG A 261 18.27 -4.46 17.87
C ARG A 261 19.35 -3.94 16.92
N HIS A 262 19.02 -2.99 16.05
CA HIS A 262 19.92 -2.47 15.02
C HIS A 262 20.52 -1.11 15.40
N ILE A 263 19.98 -0.43 16.42
CA ILE A 263 20.52 0.84 16.91
C ILE A 263 21.68 0.54 17.88
N PRO A 264 22.94 0.96 17.57
CA PRO A 264 24.06 0.77 18.48
C PRO A 264 23.79 1.51 19.79
N VAL A 265 23.88 0.82 20.92
CA VAL A 265 23.89 1.46 22.24
C VAL A 265 25.30 2.04 22.43
N SER A 266 25.42 3.35 22.24
CA SER A 266 26.65 4.06 22.63
C SER A 266 26.64 4.18 24.16
N TYR A 267 27.55 3.49 24.85
CA TYR A 267 27.85 3.67 26.26
C TYR A 267 28.84 4.81 26.42
#